data_e929c20fcc422b782374b20f035e93a2
#
_entry.id   e929c20fcc422b782374b20f035e93a2
#
_cell.length_a   1.000
_cell.length_b   1.000
_cell.length_c   1.000
_cell.angle_alpha   90.00
_cell.angle_beta   90.00
_cell.angle_gamma   90.00
#
_symmetry.space_group_name_H-M   'P 1'
#
loop_
_entity.id
_entity.type
_entity.pdbx_description
1 polymer ?
#
loop_
_entity_poly.entity_id
_entity_poly.type
_entity_poly.pdbx_seq_one_letter_code
_entity_poly.pdbx_strand_id
1 'polypeptide(L)'
;PMTNFDYLRDIEPLHDLYTFCQGAEATMDSDHDACALHCRRGLEWLVKAIYTLKNAEIGERKSLYELMTGEPFVVFLEDDRLITAAHYIRKVGNIAAHAGGVKSSEAYFCLLNLYNLVGGTLLKLRVLTSLAPFDKTLIPKNGPRITPRETVPAPVRQFVESVPAEAVGSKTPAPIVTEYSEFETRKLFIDLMLRDAGWELVGKDNVAMPNKAGTEIEVHGMPKQDVGYADYVLYGSDGKPLAVIEAKRTSKDPVIGKHQAELYAQCLKDQYGVLPVIYYTNGFQTFVIDGLGYPPRQILGFHSQEDLLVIHRSR
;
A
#
# COMPACT_ATOMS: atom_id res chain seq x y z
N PRO A 1 26.56 -2.16 12.02
CA PRO A 1 26.19 -2.54 10.66
C PRO A 1 25.49 -1.38 9.97
N MET A 2 25.72 -1.21 8.68
CA MET A 2 25.10 -0.18 7.84
C MET A 2 23.61 -0.53 7.65
N THR A 3 22.74 0.48 7.70
CA THR A 3 21.29 0.34 7.50
C THR A 3 20.80 1.32 6.43
N ASN A 4 19.65 1.05 5.83
CA ASN A 4 19.04 1.99 4.89
C ASN A 4 18.70 3.35 5.53
N PHE A 5 18.56 3.40 6.84
CA PHE A 5 18.16 4.58 7.59
C PHE A 5 19.33 5.32 8.27
N ASP A 6 20.57 4.97 7.95
CA ASP A 6 21.76 5.62 8.56
C ASP A 6 21.81 7.13 8.37
N TYR A 7 21.13 7.66 7.35
CA TYR A 7 21.00 9.09 7.11
C TYR A 7 20.25 9.84 8.24
N LEU A 8 19.52 9.12 9.10
CA LEU A 8 18.84 9.70 10.27
C LEU A 8 19.72 9.74 11.51
N ARG A 9 20.79 8.91 11.56
CA ARG A 9 21.58 8.61 12.76
C ARG A 9 22.14 9.86 13.44
N ASP A 10 22.68 10.77 12.63
CA ASP A 10 23.41 11.93 13.12
C ASP A 10 22.53 13.19 13.25
N ILE A 11 21.22 13.05 13.04
CA ILE A 11 20.24 14.13 13.17
C ILE A 11 19.55 13.96 14.52
N GLU A 12 20.08 14.62 15.56
CA GLU A 12 19.64 14.44 16.94
C GLU A 12 18.11 14.54 17.14
N PRO A 13 17.40 15.53 16.56
CA PRO A 13 15.94 15.61 16.66
C PRO A 13 15.17 14.43 16.06
N LEU A 14 15.82 13.61 15.22
CA LEU A 14 15.21 12.43 14.56
C LEU A 14 15.59 11.11 15.25
N HIS A 15 16.21 11.13 16.42
CA HIS A 15 16.70 9.93 17.09
C HIS A 15 15.61 8.88 17.32
N ASP A 16 14.41 9.28 17.73
CA ASP A 16 13.33 8.35 17.95
C ASP A 16 12.83 7.74 16.64
N LEU A 17 12.68 8.59 15.60
CA LEU A 17 12.33 8.10 14.26
C LEU A 17 13.38 7.11 13.75
N TYR A 18 14.68 7.42 13.93
CA TYR A 18 15.76 6.50 13.61
C TYR A 18 15.62 5.17 14.35
N THR A 19 15.31 5.19 15.64
CA THR A 19 15.12 3.99 16.45
C THR A 19 13.99 3.10 15.90
N PHE A 20 12.87 3.69 15.51
CA PHE A 20 11.77 2.93 14.88
C PHE A 20 12.17 2.38 13.51
N CYS A 21 12.78 3.18 12.67
CA CYS A 21 13.22 2.77 11.34
C CYS A 21 14.27 1.64 11.39
N GLN A 22 15.27 1.79 12.25
CA GLN A 22 16.28 0.77 12.48
C GLN A 22 15.69 -0.51 13.07
N GLY A 23 14.77 -0.39 14.03
CA GLY A 23 14.07 -1.53 14.61
C GLY A 23 13.25 -2.30 13.57
N ALA A 24 12.56 -1.59 12.67
CA ALA A 24 11.83 -2.19 11.58
C ALA A 24 12.75 -3.00 10.65
N GLU A 25 13.86 -2.41 10.23
CA GLU A 25 14.82 -3.09 9.36
C GLU A 25 15.50 -4.28 10.06
N ALA A 26 15.87 -4.12 11.33
CA ALA A 26 16.53 -5.17 12.10
C ALA A 26 15.65 -6.41 12.34
N THR A 27 14.34 -6.23 12.45
CA THR A 27 13.38 -7.32 12.73
C THR A 27 12.74 -7.90 11.46
N MET A 28 12.99 -7.31 10.29
CA MET A 28 12.32 -7.67 9.03
C MET A 28 12.40 -9.16 8.69
N ASP A 29 13.54 -9.79 8.90
CA ASP A 29 13.76 -11.21 8.55
C ASP A 29 13.34 -12.18 9.65
N SER A 30 13.38 -11.73 10.92
CA SER A 30 13.22 -12.60 12.11
C SER A 30 11.85 -12.50 12.77
N ASP A 31 11.17 -11.33 12.68
CA ASP A 31 9.90 -11.06 13.35
C ASP A 31 9.08 -10.02 12.55
N HIS A 32 8.20 -10.53 11.69
CA HIS A 32 7.41 -9.70 10.78
C HIS A 32 6.40 -8.82 11.52
N ASP A 33 5.84 -9.29 12.64
CA ASP A 33 4.92 -8.51 13.46
C ASP A 33 5.67 -7.35 14.13
N ALA A 34 6.86 -7.61 14.69
CA ALA A 34 7.69 -6.56 15.25
C ALA A 34 8.13 -5.53 14.20
N CYS A 35 8.50 -5.97 12.99
CA CYS A 35 8.81 -5.06 11.87
C CYS A 35 7.62 -4.13 11.57
N ALA A 36 6.41 -4.68 11.42
CA ALA A 36 5.21 -3.91 11.13
C ALA A 36 4.85 -2.94 12.26
N LEU A 37 5.04 -3.32 13.52
CA LEU A 37 4.84 -2.45 14.70
C LEU A 37 5.83 -1.30 14.72
N HIS A 38 7.10 -1.55 14.44
CA HIS A 38 8.11 -0.50 14.32
C HIS A 38 7.78 0.47 13.17
N CYS A 39 7.39 -0.05 12.00
CA CYS A 39 6.94 0.79 10.88
C CYS A 39 5.76 1.68 11.27
N ARG A 40 4.78 1.13 11.98
CA ARG A 40 3.63 1.90 12.46
C ARG A 40 4.04 3.00 13.44
N ARG A 41 4.96 2.74 14.36
CA ARG A 41 5.49 3.75 15.29
C ARG A 41 6.23 4.87 14.56
N GLY A 42 7.03 4.53 13.55
CA GLY A 42 7.66 5.53 12.68
C GLY A 42 6.64 6.39 11.93
N LEU A 43 5.57 5.78 11.42
CA LEU A 43 4.45 6.50 10.79
C LEU A 43 3.74 7.43 11.79
N GLU A 44 3.42 6.96 13.00
CA GLU A 44 2.78 7.76 14.04
C GLU A 44 3.64 9.00 14.40
N TRP A 45 4.94 8.81 14.52
CA TRP A 45 5.88 9.90 14.75
C TRP A 45 5.83 10.94 13.61
N LEU A 46 5.89 10.46 12.37
CA LEU A 46 5.90 11.31 11.17
C LEU A 46 4.60 12.11 11.03
N VAL A 47 3.45 11.47 11.26
CA VAL A 47 2.13 12.13 11.23
C VAL A 47 2.08 13.26 12.27
N LYS A 48 2.54 13.01 13.50
CA LYS A 48 2.59 14.02 14.56
C LYS A 48 3.54 15.17 14.19
N ALA A 49 4.68 14.87 13.59
CA ALA A 49 5.63 15.90 13.12
C ALA A 49 4.97 16.79 12.05
N ILE A 50 4.27 16.22 11.08
CA ILE A 50 3.56 16.98 10.03
C ILE A 50 2.49 17.89 10.64
N TYR A 51 1.68 17.39 11.59
CA TYR A 51 0.68 18.21 12.27
C TYR A 51 1.31 19.38 13.02
N THR A 52 2.40 19.14 13.73
CA THR A 52 3.12 20.18 14.45
C THR A 52 3.74 21.22 13.51
N LEU A 53 4.33 20.77 12.38
CA LEU A 53 4.85 21.64 11.31
C LEU A 53 3.76 22.56 10.72
N LYS A 54 2.54 22.06 10.60
CA LYS A 54 1.39 22.81 10.08
C LYS A 54 0.67 23.63 11.15
N ASN A 55 1.19 23.68 12.39
CA ASN A 55 0.52 24.30 13.55
C ASN A 55 -0.93 23.82 13.74
N ALA A 56 -1.18 22.55 13.42
CA ALA A 56 -2.50 21.92 13.55
C ALA A 56 -2.63 21.17 14.85
N GLU A 57 -3.80 21.25 15.48
CA GLU A 57 -4.07 20.53 16.73
C GLU A 57 -4.16 19.01 16.51
N ILE A 58 -3.46 18.29 17.36
CA ILE A 58 -3.62 16.84 17.51
C ILE A 58 -4.61 16.62 18.64
N GLY A 59 -5.89 16.41 18.32
CA GLY A 59 -6.91 16.14 19.34
C GLY A 59 -6.57 14.88 20.14
N GLU A 60 -6.75 14.93 21.48
CA GLU A 60 -6.38 13.86 22.42
C GLU A 60 -6.99 12.49 22.09
N ARG A 61 -8.07 12.44 21.35
CA ARG A 61 -8.84 11.22 21.02
C ARG A 61 -8.82 10.83 19.54
N LYS A 62 -8.07 11.54 18.69
CA LYS A 62 -8.01 11.21 17.27
C LYS A 62 -7.18 9.95 17.03
N SER A 63 -7.76 9.02 16.31
CA SER A 63 -7.07 7.83 15.82
C SER A 63 -6.02 8.19 14.76
N LEU A 64 -5.05 7.32 14.55
CA LEU A 64 -4.08 7.49 13.47
C LEU A 64 -4.77 7.62 12.10
N TYR A 65 -5.88 6.91 11.88
CA TYR A 65 -6.67 7.02 10.65
C TYR A 65 -7.21 8.44 10.44
N GLU A 66 -7.82 9.03 11.47
CA GLU A 66 -8.36 10.40 11.39
C GLU A 66 -7.28 11.45 11.16
N LEU A 67 -6.11 11.28 11.77
CA LEU A 67 -4.96 12.15 11.51
C LEU A 67 -4.46 12.02 10.07
N MET A 68 -4.39 10.81 9.53
CA MET A 68 -3.90 10.57 8.17
C MET A 68 -4.89 10.98 7.06
N THR A 69 -6.19 11.04 7.37
CA THR A 69 -7.23 11.55 6.47
C THR A 69 -7.47 13.05 6.62
N GLY A 70 -6.90 13.65 7.66
CA GLY A 70 -7.02 15.07 7.93
C GLY A 70 -6.23 15.94 6.94
N GLU A 71 -6.75 17.14 6.70
CA GLU A 71 -6.16 18.13 5.77
C GLU A 71 -4.64 18.35 6.00
N PRO A 72 -4.13 18.50 7.25
CA PRO A 72 -2.71 18.78 7.46
C PRO A 72 -1.79 17.71 6.85
N PHE A 73 -2.16 16.43 6.95
CA PHE A 73 -1.36 15.34 6.41
C PHE A 73 -1.49 15.23 4.90
N VAL A 74 -2.73 15.24 4.39
CA VAL A 74 -3.03 15.06 2.96
C VAL A 74 -2.43 16.19 2.13
N VAL A 75 -2.68 17.43 2.54
CA VAL A 75 -2.16 18.63 1.85
C VAL A 75 -0.63 18.74 1.97
N PHE A 76 -0.05 18.27 3.07
CA PHE A 76 1.40 18.28 3.20
C PHE A 76 2.08 17.34 2.22
N LEU A 77 1.60 16.11 2.09
CA LEU A 77 2.24 15.13 1.20
C LEU A 77 2.02 15.46 -0.28
N GLU A 78 0.82 15.89 -0.64
CA GLU A 78 0.41 16.23 -2.04
C GLU A 78 0.69 15.10 -3.05
N ASP A 79 0.81 13.84 -2.57
CA ASP A 79 1.07 12.66 -3.39
C ASP A 79 0.23 11.48 -2.88
N ASP A 80 -0.77 11.07 -3.67
CA ASP A 80 -1.69 9.98 -3.33
C ASP A 80 -0.95 8.65 -3.10
N ARG A 81 0.21 8.45 -3.73
CA ARG A 81 1.02 7.25 -3.57
C ARG A 81 1.58 7.15 -2.16
N LEU A 82 2.13 8.25 -1.62
CA LEU A 82 2.63 8.26 -0.24
C LEU A 82 1.51 8.19 0.80
N ILE A 83 0.35 8.80 0.51
CA ILE A 83 -0.84 8.68 1.37
C ILE A 83 -1.29 7.22 1.43
N THR A 84 -1.37 6.54 0.28
CA THR A 84 -1.73 5.12 0.21
C THR A 84 -0.69 4.24 0.90
N ALA A 85 0.61 4.54 0.73
CA ALA A 85 1.70 3.86 1.42
C ALA A 85 1.57 3.98 2.95
N ALA A 86 1.22 5.16 3.44
CA ALA A 86 0.96 5.38 4.86
C ALA A 86 -0.24 4.55 5.37
N HIS A 87 -1.33 4.49 4.61
CA HIS A 87 -2.47 3.63 4.95
C HIS A 87 -2.13 2.14 4.94
N TYR A 88 -1.24 1.70 4.04
CA TYR A 88 -0.73 0.34 4.05
C TYR A 88 -0.02 0.01 5.37
N ILE A 89 0.94 0.84 5.79
CA ILE A 89 1.65 0.66 7.06
C ILE A 89 0.67 0.61 8.24
N ARG A 90 -0.32 1.51 8.27
CA ARG A 90 -1.33 1.54 9.32
C ARG A 90 -2.12 0.23 9.40
N LYS A 91 -2.59 -0.28 8.24
CA LYS A 91 -3.40 -1.52 8.17
C LYS A 91 -2.60 -2.73 8.63
N VAL A 92 -1.40 -2.93 8.10
CA VAL A 92 -0.55 -4.07 8.47
C VAL A 92 -0.07 -3.94 9.92
N GLY A 93 0.26 -2.74 10.37
CA GLY A 93 0.58 -2.48 11.78
C GLY A 93 -0.58 -2.76 12.74
N ASN A 94 -1.84 -2.55 12.31
CA ASN A 94 -3.02 -2.97 13.07
C ASN A 94 -3.13 -4.50 13.17
N ILE A 95 -2.86 -5.23 12.07
CA ILE A 95 -2.82 -6.70 12.10
C ILE A 95 -1.80 -7.17 13.13
N ALA A 96 -0.58 -6.64 13.09
CA ALA A 96 0.47 -6.97 14.04
C ALA A 96 0.09 -6.68 15.50
N ALA A 97 -0.63 -5.57 15.75
CA ALA A 97 -1.00 -5.15 17.10
C ALA A 97 -2.15 -5.98 17.72
N HIS A 98 -3.05 -6.51 16.92
CA HIS A 98 -4.28 -7.12 17.41
C HIS A 98 -4.37 -8.62 17.14
N ALA A 99 -3.98 -9.09 15.97
CA ALA A 99 -4.13 -10.48 15.55
C ALA A 99 -2.80 -11.20 15.41
N GLY A 100 -1.73 -10.47 15.06
CA GLY A 100 -0.46 -11.06 14.64
C GLY A 100 -0.55 -11.77 13.30
N GLY A 101 0.54 -12.39 12.89
CA GLY A 101 0.60 -13.19 11.67
C GLY A 101 0.83 -12.38 10.41
N VAL A 102 1.55 -11.28 10.49
CA VAL A 102 2.01 -10.49 9.35
C VAL A 102 2.92 -11.36 8.47
N LYS A 103 2.64 -11.38 7.18
CA LYS A 103 3.44 -12.14 6.21
C LYS A 103 4.76 -11.42 5.91
N SER A 104 5.79 -12.18 5.54
CA SER A 104 7.10 -11.65 5.16
C SER A 104 7.00 -10.55 4.09
N SER A 105 6.19 -10.77 3.04
CA SER A 105 5.97 -9.77 2.00
C SER A 105 5.32 -8.49 2.54
N GLU A 106 4.37 -8.60 3.45
CA GLU A 106 3.68 -7.46 4.06
C GLU A 106 4.61 -6.61 4.93
N ALA A 107 5.44 -7.28 5.75
CA ALA A 107 6.45 -6.62 6.56
C ALA A 107 7.50 -5.89 5.70
N TYR A 108 7.99 -6.57 4.65
CA TYR A 108 8.94 -5.97 3.71
C TYR A 108 8.37 -4.71 3.06
N PHE A 109 7.12 -4.75 2.63
CA PHE A 109 6.50 -3.59 2.01
C PHE A 109 6.17 -2.48 3.01
N CYS A 110 5.87 -2.81 4.27
CA CYS A 110 5.80 -1.79 5.33
C CYS A 110 7.14 -1.05 5.45
N LEU A 111 8.23 -1.78 5.48
CA LEU A 111 9.59 -1.22 5.59
C LEU A 111 9.92 -0.32 4.38
N LEU A 112 9.65 -0.79 3.17
CA LEU A 112 9.87 -0.03 1.93
C LEU A 112 8.99 1.24 1.89
N ASN A 113 7.74 1.14 2.30
CA ASN A 113 6.83 2.29 2.39
C ASN A 113 7.28 3.29 3.46
N LEU A 114 7.77 2.81 4.60
CA LEU A 114 8.33 3.68 5.63
C LEU A 114 9.55 4.45 5.11
N TYR A 115 10.43 3.76 4.36
CA TYR A 115 11.59 4.39 3.73
C TYR A 115 11.17 5.52 2.77
N ASN A 116 10.19 5.27 1.92
CA ASN A 116 9.66 6.27 1.00
C ASN A 116 9.01 7.45 1.72
N LEU A 117 8.21 7.19 2.75
CA LEU A 117 7.53 8.24 3.51
C LEU A 117 8.52 9.12 4.27
N VAL A 118 9.46 8.53 4.99
CA VAL A 118 10.47 9.26 5.76
C VAL A 118 11.39 10.02 4.81
N GLY A 119 11.95 9.31 3.83
CA GLY A 119 12.87 9.92 2.86
C GLY A 119 12.22 11.04 2.04
N GLY A 120 11.02 10.80 1.50
CA GLY A 120 10.26 11.79 0.74
C GLY A 120 9.91 13.03 1.57
N THR A 121 9.49 12.83 2.82
CA THR A 121 9.19 13.94 3.75
C THR A 121 10.44 14.78 4.05
N LEU A 122 11.56 14.16 4.35
CA LEU A 122 12.80 14.88 4.68
C LEU A 122 13.40 15.61 3.47
N LEU A 123 13.29 15.04 2.28
CA LEU A 123 13.64 15.71 1.02
C LEU A 123 12.74 16.93 0.77
N LYS A 124 11.43 16.79 0.93
CA LYS A 124 10.48 17.92 0.81
C LYS A 124 10.81 19.03 1.80
N LEU A 125 11.15 18.67 3.02
CA LEU A 125 11.53 19.62 4.09
C LEU A 125 12.95 20.18 3.95
N ARG A 126 13.69 19.79 2.91
CA ARG A 126 15.10 20.19 2.69
C ARG A 126 16.03 19.83 3.84
N VAL A 127 15.65 18.89 4.68
CA VAL A 127 16.52 18.28 5.68
C VAL A 127 17.58 17.40 5.03
N LEU A 128 17.18 16.76 3.92
CA LEU A 128 18.07 16.02 3.02
C LEU A 128 18.10 16.70 1.65
N THR A 129 19.23 16.61 0.96
CA THR A 129 19.40 17.07 -0.42
C THR A 129 19.26 15.94 -1.43
N SER A 130 19.59 14.74 -1.03
CA SER A 130 19.45 13.52 -1.83
C SER A 130 19.33 12.30 -0.94
N LEU A 131 18.80 11.22 -1.46
CA LEU A 131 18.71 9.94 -0.78
C LEU A 131 18.85 8.82 -1.81
N ALA A 132 19.65 7.79 -1.47
CA ALA A 132 19.80 6.60 -2.31
C ALA A 132 18.50 5.78 -2.37
N PRO A 133 18.25 5.00 -3.42
CA PRO A 133 17.19 4.00 -3.41
C PRO A 133 17.37 2.99 -2.28
N PHE A 134 16.26 2.39 -1.81
CA PHE A 134 16.29 1.35 -0.79
C PHE A 134 17.12 0.15 -1.25
N ASP A 135 18.06 -0.28 -0.42
CA ASP A 135 18.90 -1.45 -0.66
C ASP A 135 18.45 -2.64 0.19
N LYS A 136 17.78 -3.59 -0.44
CA LYS A 136 17.31 -4.82 0.20
C LYS A 136 18.43 -5.67 0.81
N THR A 137 19.66 -5.54 0.31
CA THR A 137 20.81 -6.33 0.81
C THR A 137 21.28 -5.91 2.19
N LEU A 138 20.89 -4.71 2.65
CA LEU A 138 21.20 -4.20 3.98
C LEU A 138 20.28 -4.78 5.08
N ILE A 139 19.19 -5.45 4.72
CA ILE A 139 18.31 -6.10 5.70
C ILE A 139 19.08 -7.24 6.39
N PRO A 140 19.24 -7.20 7.74
CA PRO A 140 19.98 -8.24 8.45
C PRO A 140 19.25 -9.59 8.40
N LYS A 141 19.98 -10.64 8.05
CA LYS A 141 19.46 -12.01 8.18
C LYS A 141 19.52 -12.43 9.65
N ASN A 142 18.44 -13.03 10.15
CA ASN A 142 18.34 -13.47 11.56
C ASN A 142 18.57 -12.34 12.57
N GLY A 143 18.04 -11.15 12.31
CA GLY A 143 18.10 -10.02 13.23
C GLY A 143 17.45 -10.30 14.59
N PRO A 144 17.66 -9.43 15.60
CA PRO A 144 17.09 -9.62 16.93
C PRO A 144 15.55 -9.50 16.89
N ARG A 145 14.87 -10.29 17.72
CA ARG A 145 13.43 -10.15 17.98
C ARG A 145 13.22 -9.06 19.01
N ILE A 146 12.98 -7.84 18.56
CA ILE A 146 12.80 -6.66 19.41
C ILE A 146 11.40 -6.09 19.15
N THR A 147 10.51 -6.18 20.14
CA THR A 147 9.23 -5.48 20.09
C THR A 147 9.43 -4.01 20.45
N PRO A 148 8.85 -3.06 19.72
CA PRO A 148 8.97 -1.65 20.06
C PRO A 148 8.33 -1.37 21.41
N ARG A 149 9.08 -0.72 22.31
CA ARG A 149 8.54 -0.25 23.59
C ARG A 149 7.63 0.94 23.34
N GLU A 150 6.60 1.09 24.15
CA GLU A 150 5.85 2.35 24.21
C GLU A 150 6.80 3.43 24.72
N THR A 151 7.25 4.29 23.82
CA THR A 151 8.02 5.47 24.18
C THR A 151 7.07 6.64 24.36
N VAL A 152 7.28 7.40 25.44
CA VAL A 152 6.68 8.74 25.60
C VAL A 152 7.11 9.57 24.37
N PRO A 153 6.22 10.34 23.74
CA PRO A 153 6.55 11.11 22.55
C PRO A 153 7.73 12.05 22.86
N ALA A 154 8.91 11.64 22.45
CA ALA A 154 10.06 12.52 22.50
C ALA A 154 9.98 13.59 21.39
N PRO A 155 10.82 14.59 21.38
CA PRO A 155 10.47 15.93 20.98
C PRO A 155 10.38 16.12 19.46
N VAL A 156 9.27 15.69 18.88
CA VAL A 156 8.78 16.17 17.58
C VAL A 156 8.98 17.69 17.47
N ARG A 157 8.84 18.40 18.59
CA ARG A 157 8.98 19.84 18.67
C ARG A 157 10.39 20.34 18.30
N GLN A 158 11.44 19.67 18.75
CA GLN A 158 12.82 20.05 18.41
C GLN A 158 13.10 19.88 16.91
N PHE A 159 12.58 18.82 16.30
CA PHE A 159 12.67 18.62 14.86
C PHE A 159 11.98 19.75 14.11
N VAL A 160 10.74 20.08 14.51
CA VAL A 160 9.94 21.12 13.86
C VAL A 160 10.64 22.49 13.94
N GLU A 161 11.26 22.83 15.06
CA GLU A 161 12.02 24.06 15.23
C GLU A 161 13.29 24.12 14.36
N SER A 162 13.82 22.97 13.94
CA SER A 162 15.00 22.88 13.06
C SER A 162 14.68 22.99 11.56
N VAL A 163 13.41 22.87 11.16
CA VAL A 163 13.00 22.88 9.77
C VAL A 163 12.81 24.30 9.25
N PRO A 164 13.39 24.67 8.08
CA PRO A 164 13.17 25.99 7.48
C PRO A 164 11.68 26.24 7.17
N ALA A 165 11.17 27.40 7.63
CA ALA A 165 9.75 27.75 7.43
C ALA A 165 9.33 27.75 5.94
N GLU A 166 10.24 28.14 5.05
CA GLU A 166 10.03 28.13 3.60
C GLU A 166 9.77 26.72 3.05
N ALA A 167 10.40 25.71 3.63
CA ALA A 167 10.23 24.32 3.21
C ALA A 167 8.86 23.75 3.61
N VAL A 168 8.32 24.19 4.76
CA VAL A 168 6.99 23.77 5.25
C VAL A 168 5.88 24.29 4.33
N GLY A 169 6.04 25.46 3.75
CA GLY A 169 5.09 26.09 2.81
C GLY A 169 5.22 25.62 1.35
N SER A 170 6.20 24.77 1.04
CA SER A 170 6.43 24.30 -0.33
C SER A 170 5.23 23.50 -0.86
N LYS A 171 4.77 23.86 -2.05
CA LYS A 171 3.73 23.11 -2.79
C LYS A 171 4.30 21.96 -3.63
N THR A 172 5.62 21.73 -3.58
CA THR A 172 6.23 20.59 -4.25
C THR A 172 5.83 19.31 -3.53
N PRO A 173 5.28 18.30 -4.20
CA PRO A 173 4.95 17.02 -3.58
C PRO A 173 6.17 16.36 -2.95
N ALA A 174 5.97 15.60 -1.89
CA ALA A 174 7.03 14.77 -1.33
C ALA A 174 7.40 13.69 -2.37
N PRO A 175 8.68 13.55 -2.74
CA PRO A 175 9.08 12.59 -3.77
C PRO A 175 9.01 11.15 -3.27
N ILE A 176 8.71 10.21 -4.16
CA ILE A 176 8.95 8.79 -3.94
C ILE A 176 10.43 8.52 -4.22
N VAL A 177 11.13 7.98 -3.23
CA VAL A 177 12.57 7.70 -3.32
C VAL A 177 12.84 6.40 -4.07
N THR A 178 12.00 5.40 -3.87
CA THR A 178 12.09 4.10 -4.53
C THR A 178 10.80 3.80 -5.26
N GLU A 179 10.87 3.58 -6.57
CA GLU A 179 9.71 3.23 -7.38
C GLU A 179 9.30 1.77 -7.17
N TYR A 180 7.99 1.53 -7.29
CA TYR A 180 7.40 0.20 -7.26
C TYR A 180 7.26 -0.37 -8.67
N SER A 181 7.65 -1.62 -8.87
CA SER A 181 7.35 -2.38 -10.08
C SER A 181 5.85 -2.76 -10.14
N GLU A 182 5.39 -3.29 -11.29
CA GLU A 182 4.02 -3.82 -11.41
C GLU A 182 3.78 -4.97 -10.43
N PHE A 183 4.78 -5.84 -10.26
CA PHE A 183 4.71 -6.94 -9.30
C PHE A 183 4.57 -6.44 -7.85
N GLU A 184 5.39 -5.47 -7.45
CA GLU A 184 5.33 -4.87 -6.12
C GLU A 184 4.00 -4.13 -5.90
N THR A 185 3.47 -3.44 -6.92
CA THR A 185 2.16 -2.79 -6.86
C THR A 185 1.06 -3.78 -6.53
N ARG A 186 1.04 -4.94 -7.21
CA ARG A 186 0.07 -6.00 -6.94
C ARG A 186 0.18 -6.50 -5.49
N LYS A 187 1.40 -6.81 -5.05
CA LYS A 187 1.64 -7.32 -3.69
C LYS A 187 1.32 -6.30 -2.60
N LEU A 188 1.76 -5.06 -2.79
CA LEU A 188 1.58 -3.99 -1.81
C LEU A 188 0.13 -3.61 -1.56
N PHE A 189 -0.58 -3.34 -2.63
CA PHE A 189 -1.87 -2.66 -2.54
C PHE A 189 -3.03 -3.58 -2.87
N ILE A 190 -2.92 -4.36 -3.94
CA ILE A 190 -4.05 -5.14 -4.45
C ILE A 190 -4.29 -6.38 -3.59
N ASP A 191 -3.24 -7.15 -3.27
CA ASP A 191 -3.37 -8.33 -2.42
C ASP A 191 -3.96 -7.97 -1.05
N LEU A 192 -3.50 -6.85 -0.44
CA LEU A 192 -4.03 -6.39 0.83
C LEU A 192 -5.49 -5.98 0.74
N MET A 193 -5.86 -5.19 -0.29
CA MET A 193 -7.24 -4.75 -0.49
C MET A 193 -8.20 -5.93 -0.77
N LEU A 194 -7.74 -6.94 -1.51
CA LEU A 194 -8.54 -8.15 -1.75
C LEU A 194 -8.75 -8.94 -0.45
N ARG A 195 -7.71 -9.08 0.37
CA ARG A 195 -7.86 -9.73 1.68
C ARG A 195 -8.78 -8.94 2.62
N ASP A 196 -8.71 -7.61 2.63
CA ASP A 196 -9.65 -6.76 3.38
C ASP A 196 -11.10 -6.95 2.93
N ALA A 197 -11.32 -7.20 1.64
CA ALA A 197 -12.63 -7.51 1.08
C ALA A 197 -13.06 -8.98 1.31
N GLY A 198 -12.27 -9.77 2.05
CA GLY A 198 -12.58 -11.15 2.40
C GLY A 198 -12.15 -12.20 1.38
N TRP A 199 -11.35 -11.85 0.38
CA TRP A 199 -10.88 -12.78 -0.63
C TRP A 199 -9.64 -13.56 -0.15
N GLU A 200 -9.67 -14.87 -0.34
CA GLU A 200 -8.47 -15.72 -0.20
C GLU A 200 -7.75 -15.81 -1.55
N LEU A 201 -6.48 -15.43 -1.55
CA LEU A 201 -5.62 -15.44 -2.72
C LEU A 201 -5.03 -16.82 -2.96
N VAL A 202 -5.15 -17.32 -4.19
CA VAL A 202 -4.58 -18.60 -4.62
C VAL A 202 -3.80 -18.43 -5.91
N GLY A 203 -2.67 -19.15 -6.02
CA GLY A 203 -1.85 -19.13 -7.23
C GLY A 203 -2.49 -19.91 -8.39
N LYS A 204 -1.93 -19.72 -9.58
CA LYS A 204 -2.37 -20.30 -10.86
C LYS A 204 -2.49 -21.83 -10.87
N ASP A 205 -1.77 -22.53 -10.01
CA ASP A 205 -1.76 -24.00 -9.97
C ASP A 205 -2.94 -24.59 -9.20
N ASN A 206 -3.83 -23.77 -8.67
CA ASN A 206 -4.99 -24.21 -7.90
C ASN A 206 -6.21 -24.34 -8.81
N VAL A 207 -6.48 -25.55 -9.29
CA VAL A 207 -7.49 -25.87 -10.32
C VAL A 207 -8.93 -25.67 -9.83
N ALA A 208 -9.19 -25.74 -8.52
CA ALA A 208 -10.51 -25.52 -7.94
C ALA A 208 -10.53 -24.20 -7.17
N MET A 209 -11.17 -23.18 -7.75
CA MET A 209 -11.15 -21.82 -7.22
C MET A 209 -12.48 -21.28 -6.68
N PRO A 210 -13.49 -22.08 -6.28
CA PRO A 210 -14.73 -21.52 -5.75
C PRO A 210 -14.43 -20.63 -4.53
N ASN A 211 -15.02 -19.44 -4.53
CA ASN A 211 -14.86 -18.43 -3.47
C ASN A 211 -13.41 -17.91 -3.28
N LYS A 212 -12.57 -17.98 -4.29
CA LYS A 212 -11.16 -17.57 -4.23
C LYS A 212 -10.86 -16.44 -5.23
N ALA A 213 -9.77 -15.73 -4.96
CA ALA A 213 -9.13 -14.83 -5.91
C ALA A 213 -7.92 -15.53 -6.52
N GLY A 214 -8.04 -15.92 -7.77
CA GLY A 214 -6.94 -16.52 -8.51
C GLY A 214 -6.00 -15.45 -9.06
N THR A 215 -4.69 -15.67 -8.97
CA THR A 215 -3.65 -14.76 -9.49
C THR A 215 -3.02 -15.31 -10.76
N GLU A 216 -2.72 -14.44 -11.71
CA GLU A 216 -2.10 -14.80 -13.01
C GLU A 216 -2.88 -15.87 -13.78
N ILE A 217 -4.19 -15.67 -13.89
CA ILE A 217 -5.11 -16.63 -14.49
C ILE A 217 -5.02 -16.60 -16.01
N GLU A 218 -4.79 -17.78 -16.57
CA GLU A 218 -4.79 -17.98 -18.01
C GLU A 218 -6.19 -17.78 -18.61
N VAL A 219 -6.29 -16.93 -19.63
CA VAL A 219 -7.53 -16.59 -20.34
C VAL A 219 -7.32 -16.85 -21.83
N HIS A 220 -8.19 -17.69 -22.40
CA HIS A 220 -8.15 -18.07 -23.82
C HIS A 220 -9.04 -17.18 -24.68
N GLY A 221 -8.77 -17.16 -25.98
CA GLY A 221 -9.55 -16.40 -26.96
C GLY A 221 -9.12 -14.94 -27.10
N MET A 222 -7.91 -14.60 -26.66
CA MET A 222 -7.37 -13.25 -26.85
C MET A 222 -7.05 -12.95 -28.32
N PRO A 223 -7.37 -11.74 -28.84
CA PRO A 223 -7.34 -11.46 -30.29
C PRO A 223 -6.00 -11.63 -30.99
N LYS A 224 -4.87 -11.49 -30.27
CA LYS A 224 -3.54 -11.48 -30.88
C LYS A 224 -2.70 -12.71 -30.55
N GLN A 225 -2.92 -13.35 -29.42
CA GLN A 225 -2.04 -14.40 -28.88
C GLN A 225 -2.77 -15.65 -28.45
N ASP A 226 -4.10 -15.70 -28.66
CA ASP A 226 -5.03 -16.73 -28.18
C ASP A 226 -5.05 -16.88 -26.64
N VAL A 227 -3.92 -16.75 -25.97
CA VAL A 227 -3.76 -16.87 -24.52
C VAL A 227 -3.24 -15.57 -23.94
N GLY A 228 -3.89 -15.11 -22.87
CA GLY A 228 -3.42 -14.01 -22.03
C GLY A 228 -3.48 -14.39 -20.55
N TYR A 229 -2.97 -13.56 -19.69
CA TYR A 229 -2.95 -13.79 -18.24
C TYR A 229 -3.55 -12.59 -17.54
N ALA A 230 -4.73 -12.79 -16.96
CA ALA A 230 -5.35 -11.77 -16.11
C ALA A 230 -4.62 -11.73 -14.76
N ASP A 231 -4.33 -10.53 -14.27
CA ASP A 231 -3.63 -10.38 -12.99
C ASP A 231 -4.39 -11.05 -11.85
N TYR A 232 -5.73 -10.84 -11.79
CA TYR A 232 -6.61 -11.55 -10.85
C TYR A 232 -7.96 -11.86 -11.48
N VAL A 233 -8.52 -13.01 -11.09
CA VAL A 233 -9.92 -13.37 -11.34
C VAL A 233 -10.57 -13.77 -10.02
N LEU A 234 -11.70 -13.16 -9.70
CA LEU A 234 -12.47 -13.44 -8.49
C LEU A 234 -13.59 -14.41 -8.82
N TYR A 235 -13.63 -15.56 -8.16
CA TYR A 235 -14.57 -16.64 -8.47
C TYR A 235 -15.69 -16.73 -7.43
N GLY A 236 -16.90 -16.98 -7.91
CA GLY A 236 -18.05 -17.31 -7.08
C GLY A 236 -18.02 -18.75 -6.54
N SER A 237 -19.04 -19.09 -5.75
CA SER A 237 -19.20 -20.45 -5.19
C SER A 237 -19.41 -21.52 -6.24
N ASP A 238 -19.91 -21.14 -7.41
CA ASP A 238 -20.13 -22.02 -8.58
C ASP A 238 -18.87 -22.14 -9.47
N GLY A 239 -17.75 -21.54 -9.08
CA GLY A 239 -16.51 -21.53 -9.84
C GLY A 239 -16.53 -20.61 -11.08
N LYS A 240 -17.58 -19.80 -11.27
CA LYS A 240 -17.62 -18.81 -12.35
C LYS A 240 -16.95 -17.51 -11.97
N PRO A 241 -16.34 -16.81 -12.94
CA PRO A 241 -15.71 -15.54 -12.68
C PRO A 241 -16.75 -14.45 -12.35
N LEU A 242 -16.68 -13.87 -11.17
CA LEU A 242 -17.48 -12.73 -10.74
C LEU A 242 -16.82 -11.40 -11.14
N ALA A 243 -15.50 -11.35 -11.10
CA ALA A 243 -14.74 -10.15 -11.47
C ALA A 243 -13.38 -10.49 -12.06
N VAL A 244 -12.83 -9.56 -12.85
CA VAL A 244 -11.47 -9.58 -13.37
C VAL A 244 -10.78 -8.27 -12.99
N ILE A 245 -9.50 -8.35 -12.65
CA ILE A 245 -8.70 -7.18 -12.24
C ILE A 245 -7.43 -7.14 -13.09
N GLU A 246 -7.17 -6.00 -13.69
CA GLU A 246 -5.93 -5.69 -14.38
C GLU A 246 -5.17 -4.60 -13.63
N ALA A 247 -3.91 -4.89 -13.31
CA ALA A 247 -3.04 -4.01 -12.55
C ALA A 247 -1.95 -3.42 -13.43
N LYS A 248 -1.64 -2.16 -13.21
CA LYS A 248 -0.46 -1.50 -13.79
C LYS A 248 0.46 -1.03 -12.67
N ARG A 249 1.73 -0.75 -12.99
CA ARG A 249 2.63 -0.20 -11.99
C ARG A 249 2.18 1.18 -11.52
N THR A 250 2.54 1.53 -10.31
CA THR A 250 2.08 2.72 -9.59
C THR A 250 2.31 4.05 -10.32
N SER A 251 3.33 4.14 -11.15
CA SER A 251 3.64 5.35 -11.94
C SER A 251 2.82 5.48 -13.24
N LYS A 252 1.95 4.50 -13.54
CA LYS A 252 1.13 4.51 -14.74
C LYS A 252 -0.32 4.89 -14.45
N ASP A 253 -0.94 5.57 -15.42
CA ASP A 253 -2.38 5.80 -15.40
C ASP A 253 -3.11 4.45 -15.44
N PRO A 254 -4.03 4.16 -14.51
CA PRO A 254 -4.78 2.90 -14.51
C PRO A 254 -5.62 2.70 -15.78
N VAL A 255 -6.05 3.77 -16.44
CA VAL A 255 -6.79 3.71 -17.71
C VAL A 255 -6.05 2.93 -18.80
N ILE A 256 -4.72 2.87 -18.76
CA ILE A 256 -3.93 2.04 -19.68
C ILE A 256 -4.30 0.55 -19.59
N GLY A 257 -4.66 0.07 -18.39
CA GLY A 257 -5.12 -1.31 -18.17
C GLY A 257 -6.57 -1.58 -18.55
N LYS A 258 -7.39 -0.54 -18.75
CA LYS A 258 -8.83 -0.67 -18.99
C LYS A 258 -9.13 -1.57 -20.19
N HIS A 259 -8.55 -1.28 -21.33
CA HIS A 259 -8.81 -2.04 -22.56
C HIS A 259 -8.42 -3.52 -22.42
N GLN A 260 -7.32 -3.81 -21.77
CA GLN A 260 -6.88 -5.18 -21.51
C GLN A 260 -7.84 -5.91 -20.56
N ALA A 261 -8.31 -5.24 -19.51
CA ALA A 261 -9.31 -5.79 -18.60
C ALA A 261 -10.64 -6.08 -19.29
N GLU A 262 -11.09 -5.19 -20.20
CA GLU A 262 -12.31 -5.39 -21.02
C GLU A 262 -12.16 -6.61 -21.94
N LEU A 263 -11.00 -6.81 -22.56
CA LEU A 263 -10.73 -7.99 -23.38
C LEU A 263 -10.79 -9.29 -22.58
N TYR A 264 -10.14 -9.33 -21.42
CA TYR A 264 -10.20 -10.49 -20.52
C TYR A 264 -11.64 -10.79 -20.09
N ALA A 265 -12.41 -9.75 -19.72
CA ALA A 265 -13.80 -9.91 -19.34
C ALA A 265 -14.65 -10.51 -20.46
N GLN A 266 -14.43 -10.09 -21.69
CA GLN A 266 -15.14 -10.64 -22.84
C GLN A 266 -14.77 -12.11 -23.07
N CYS A 267 -13.49 -12.46 -23.03
CA CYS A 267 -13.04 -13.85 -23.17
C CYS A 267 -13.61 -14.74 -22.06
N LEU A 268 -13.61 -14.27 -20.83
CA LEU A 268 -14.24 -14.99 -19.71
C LEU A 268 -15.75 -15.15 -19.86
N LYS A 269 -16.43 -14.12 -20.40
CA LYS A 269 -17.85 -14.23 -20.75
C LYS A 269 -18.12 -15.33 -21.79
N ASP A 270 -17.27 -15.40 -22.83
CA ASP A 270 -17.42 -16.40 -23.88
C ASP A 270 -17.20 -17.84 -23.36
N GLN A 271 -16.28 -17.98 -22.36
CA GLN A 271 -15.97 -19.27 -21.73
C GLN A 271 -17.04 -19.71 -20.70
N TYR A 272 -17.51 -18.78 -19.87
CA TYR A 272 -18.35 -19.09 -18.70
C TYR A 272 -19.80 -18.63 -18.82
N GLY A 273 -20.15 -17.88 -19.88
CA GLY A 273 -21.51 -17.37 -20.11
C GLY A 273 -21.90 -16.17 -19.23
N VAL A 274 -20.99 -15.64 -18.42
CA VAL A 274 -21.23 -14.52 -17.49
C VAL A 274 -20.16 -13.45 -17.69
N LEU A 275 -20.56 -12.21 -17.93
CA LEU A 275 -19.62 -11.08 -18.01
C LEU A 275 -19.17 -10.70 -16.59
N PRO A 276 -17.88 -10.84 -16.23
CA PRO A 276 -17.41 -10.44 -14.92
C PRO A 276 -17.45 -8.91 -14.73
N VAL A 277 -17.49 -8.46 -13.49
CA VAL A 277 -17.20 -7.06 -13.13
C VAL A 277 -15.74 -6.78 -13.47
N ILE A 278 -15.47 -5.61 -14.02
CA ILE A 278 -14.14 -5.25 -14.50
C ILE A 278 -13.53 -4.24 -13.54
N TYR A 279 -12.32 -4.53 -13.07
CA TYR A 279 -11.49 -3.57 -12.35
C TYR A 279 -10.20 -3.31 -13.11
N TYR A 280 -9.76 -2.06 -13.10
CA TYR A 280 -8.43 -1.69 -13.53
C TYR A 280 -7.83 -0.71 -12.53
N THR A 281 -6.56 -0.90 -12.21
CA THR A 281 -5.93 -0.22 -11.07
C THR A 281 -4.44 -0.02 -11.26
N ASN A 282 -3.87 0.99 -10.60
CA ASN A 282 -2.44 1.14 -10.39
C ASN A 282 -2.05 0.97 -8.91
N GLY A 283 -2.95 0.41 -8.10
CA GLY A 283 -2.77 0.23 -6.67
C GLY A 283 -3.27 1.40 -5.82
N PHE A 284 -3.25 2.64 -6.32
CA PHE A 284 -3.79 3.82 -5.60
C PHE A 284 -5.18 4.19 -6.08
N GLN A 285 -5.35 4.19 -7.38
CA GLN A 285 -6.61 4.48 -8.04
C GLN A 285 -7.16 3.18 -8.61
N THR A 286 -8.34 2.80 -8.15
CA THR A 286 -9.05 1.63 -8.63
C THR A 286 -10.38 2.08 -9.24
N PHE A 287 -10.63 1.64 -10.47
CA PHE A 287 -11.86 1.91 -11.19
C PHE A 287 -12.64 0.63 -11.40
N VAL A 288 -13.96 0.76 -11.43
CA VAL A 288 -14.89 -0.35 -11.68
C VAL A 288 -15.80 -0.06 -12.87
N ILE A 289 -16.04 -1.11 -13.67
CA ILE A 289 -17.10 -1.19 -14.67
C ILE A 289 -18.00 -2.34 -14.24
N ASP A 290 -19.16 -2.02 -13.68
CA ASP A 290 -20.06 -3.01 -13.07
C ASP A 290 -21.10 -3.57 -14.02
N GLY A 291 -21.28 -3.01 -15.20
CA GLY A 291 -22.28 -3.44 -16.18
C GLY A 291 -23.71 -3.02 -15.87
N LEU A 292 -23.93 -2.12 -14.91
CA LEU A 292 -25.24 -1.57 -14.54
C LEU A 292 -25.64 -0.34 -15.37
N GLY A 293 -24.88 -0.03 -16.44
CA GLY A 293 -25.14 1.14 -17.30
C GLY A 293 -24.47 2.43 -16.85
N TYR A 294 -23.69 2.39 -15.78
CA TYR A 294 -22.91 3.54 -15.33
C TYR A 294 -21.53 3.61 -16.02
N PRO A 295 -20.99 4.83 -16.23
CA PRO A 295 -19.62 4.97 -16.70
C PRO A 295 -18.63 4.41 -15.67
N PRO A 296 -17.38 4.12 -16.08
CA PRO A 296 -16.34 3.72 -15.14
C PRO A 296 -16.21 4.74 -14.00
N ARG A 297 -16.18 4.26 -12.77
CA ARG A 297 -16.06 5.11 -11.57
C ARG A 297 -14.96 4.65 -10.66
N GLN A 298 -14.31 5.59 -10.01
CA GLN A 298 -13.30 5.31 -9.00
C GLN A 298 -13.95 4.78 -7.73
N ILE A 299 -13.29 3.79 -7.11
CA ILE A 299 -13.68 3.19 -5.83
C ILE A 299 -12.49 3.15 -4.88
N LEU A 300 -12.75 3.02 -3.58
CA LEU A 300 -11.72 2.99 -2.55
C LEU A 300 -11.20 1.59 -2.22
N GLY A 301 -11.85 0.54 -2.71
CA GLY A 301 -11.48 -0.85 -2.45
C GLY A 301 -12.28 -1.81 -3.31
N PHE A 302 -11.95 -3.10 -3.27
CA PHE A 302 -12.68 -4.12 -4.02
C PHE A 302 -13.96 -4.53 -3.28
N HIS A 303 -14.94 -4.96 -4.06
CA HIS A 303 -16.18 -5.52 -3.51
C HIS A 303 -15.92 -6.91 -2.90
N SER A 304 -16.67 -7.23 -1.85
CA SER A 304 -16.76 -8.58 -1.31
C SER A 304 -17.45 -9.52 -2.34
N GLN A 305 -17.39 -10.82 -2.09
CA GLN A 305 -18.11 -11.79 -2.91
C GLN A 305 -19.62 -11.52 -2.88
N GLU A 306 -20.17 -11.21 -1.72
CA GLU A 306 -21.60 -10.93 -1.53
C GLU A 306 -22.02 -9.71 -2.36
N ASP A 307 -21.24 -8.62 -2.31
CA ASP A 307 -21.50 -7.41 -3.10
C ASP A 307 -21.46 -7.70 -4.61
N LEU A 308 -20.48 -8.49 -5.07
CA LEU A 308 -20.39 -8.89 -6.48
C LEU A 308 -21.60 -9.71 -6.92
N LEU A 309 -22.08 -10.62 -6.07
CA LEU A 309 -23.30 -11.38 -6.35
C LEU A 309 -24.54 -10.49 -6.45
N VAL A 310 -24.63 -9.44 -5.61
CA VAL A 310 -25.70 -8.43 -5.72
C VAL A 310 -25.62 -7.70 -7.06
N ILE A 311 -24.43 -7.25 -7.46
CA ILE A 311 -24.21 -6.58 -8.75
C ILE A 311 -24.63 -7.50 -9.90
N HIS A 312 -24.22 -8.76 -9.90
CA HIS A 312 -24.59 -9.72 -10.95
C HIS A 312 -26.10 -10.00 -11.04
N ARG A 313 -26.83 -9.98 -9.94
CA ARG A 313 -28.28 -10.13 -9.91
C ARG A 313 -29.03 -8.88 -10.38
N SER A 314 -28.38 -7.73 -10.32
CA SER A 314 -28.97 -6.42 -10.67
C SER A 314 -28.75 -6.00 -12.13
N ARG A 315 -28.02 -6.81 -12.90
CA ARG A 315 -27.74 -6.60 -14.34
C ARG A 315 -28.87 -6.99 -15.26
#